data_a3b6bb84f2c8851aaebb54885838643b
#
_entry.id   a3b6bb84f2c8851aaebb54885838643b
#
_cell.length_a   1.000
_cell.length_b   1.000
_cell.length_c   1.000
_cell.angle_alpha   90.00
_cell.angle_beta   90.00
_cell.angle_gamma   90.00
#
_symmetry.space_group_name_H-M   'P 1'
#
loop_
_entity.id
_entity.type
_entity.pdbx_description
1 polymer ?
#
loop_
_entity_poly.entity_id
_entity_poly.type
_entity_poly.pdbx_seq_one_letter_code
_entity_poly.pdbx_strand_id
1 'polypeptide(L)'
;VNEGINWTQENEEESNQFEINQHCRSLLIEQGIPIEIVGRVQDFLLYGTLTQKHRAEILVLSIQEYLAEFELNVQHIDPDLIINFLNSKGLSSPFGGRQYRAAIGESLQPEINNFFSQNPSYRGPIFIDVSGTISISQPLGQSEEE
;
A
#
# COMPACT_ATOMS: atom_id res chain seq x y z
N VAL A 1 -23.55 19.67 16.24
CA VAL A 1 -23.20 18.28 16.53
C VAL A 1 -21.94 17.88 15.77
N ASN A 2 -21.90 18.13 14.45
CA ASN A 2 -20.72 17.83 13.65
C ASN A 2 -19.53 18.71 14.02
N GLU A 3 -19.79 19.96 14.39
CA GLU A 3 -18.74 20.89 14.81
C GLU A 3 -18.06 20.43 16.07
N GLY A 4 -18.81 19.85 17.02
CA GLY A 4 -18.22 19.32 18.24
C GLY A 4 -17.33 18.12 18.00
N ILE A 5 -17.69 17.26 17.07
CA ILE A 5 -16.89 16.08 16.71
C ILE A 5 -15.57 16.51 16.05
N ASN A 6 -15.64 17.43 15.11
CA ASN A 6 -14.44 17.94 14.41
C ASN A 6 -13.49 18.63 15.39
N TRP A 7 -14.04 19.43 16.29
CA TRP A 7 -13.25 20.12 17.29
C TRP A 7 -12.50 19.15 18.21
N THR A 8 -13.14 18.04 18.57
CA THR A 8 -12.51 17.02 19.41
C THR A 8 -11.36 16.33 18.67
N GLN A 9 -11.53 16.03 17.38
CA GLN A 9 -10.49 15.42 16.56
C GLN A 9 -9.29 16.34 16.40
N GLU A 10 -9.50 17.62 16.17
CA GLU A 10 -8.43 18.59 16.06
C GLU A 10 -7.61 18.68 17.36
N ASN A 11 -8.28 18.67 18.50
CA ASN A 11 -7.62 18.70 19.79
C ASN A 11 -6.79 17.44 20.04
N GLU A 12 -7.29 16.28 19.63
CA GLU A 12 -6.56 15.02 19.76
C GLU A 12 -5.31 15.03 18.87
N GLU A 13 -5.42 15.53 17.67
CA GLU A 13 -4.29 15.65 16.75
C GLU A 13 -3.21 16.57 17.30
N GLU A 14 -3.60 17.71 17.85
CA GLU A 14 -2.67 18.65 18.45
C GLU A 14 -1.97 18.05 19.67
N SER A 15 -2.71 17.34 20.52
CA SER A 15 -2.15 16.64 21.67
C SER A 15 -1.17 15.56 21.25
N ASN A 16 -1.51 14.80 20.20
CA ASN A 16 -0.64 13.76 19.68
C ASN A 16 0.64 14.36 19.10
N GLN A 17 0.53 15.46 18.38
CA GLN A 17 1.72 16.13 17.81
C GLN A 17 2.63 16.65 18.92
N PHE A 18 2.07 17.17 20.01
CA PHE A 18 2.87 17.62 21.15
C PHE A 18 3.64 16.46 21.78
N GLU A 19 2.99 15.33 22.01
CA GLU A 19 3.64 14.15 22.58
C GLU A 19 4.72 13.60 21.67
N ILE A 20 4.46 13.56 20.35
CA ILE A 20 5.43 13.13 19.35
C ILE A 20 6.66 14.03 19.40
N ASN A 21 6.46 15.35 19.45
CA ASN A 21 7.55 16.31 19.49
C ASN A 21 8.42 16.11 20.75
N GLN A 22 7.80 15.92 21.91
CA GLN A 22 8.50 15.69 23.15
C GLN A 22 9.33 14.41 23.11
N HIS A 23 8.74 13.34 22.64
CA HIS A 23 9.40 12.03 22.54
C HIS A 23 10.59 12.08 21.59
N CYS A 24 10.40 12.67 20.41
CA CYS A 24 11.46 12.79 19.41
C CYS A 24 12.62 13.65 19.91
N ARG A 25 12.31 14.75 20.59
CA ARG A 25 13.37 15.60 21.17
C ARG A 25 14.20 14.84 22.19
N SER A 26 13.53 14.09 23.07
CA SER A 26 14.23 13.30 24.09
C SER A 26 15.14 12.25 23.44
N LEU A 27 14.65 11.55 22.43
CA LEU A 27 15.43 10.53 21.73
C LEU A 27 16.65 11.13 21.04
N LEU A 28 16.51 12.27 20.39
CA LEU A 28 17.62 12.92 19.69
C LEU A 28 18.68 13.39 20.66
N ILE A 29 18.29 13.93 21.82
CA ILE A 29 19.22 14.34 22.85
C ILE A 29 19.98 13.12 23.39
N GLU A 30 19.30 12.01 23.62
CA GLU A 30 19.93 10.77 24.06
C GLU A 30 20.93 10.24 23.04
N GLN A 31 20.70 10.49 21.76
CA GLN A 31 21.60 10.09 20.68
C GLN A 31 22.77 11.05 20.50
N GLY A 32 22.87 12.09 21.32
CA GLY A 32 23.98 13.01 21.30
C GLY A 32 23.80 14.23 20.40
N ILE A 33 22.60 14.47 19.88
CA ILE A 33 22.32 15.68 19.11
C ILE A 33 22.28 16.88 20.05
N PRO A 34 22.99 17.98 19.75
CA PRO A 34 23.00 19.16 20.62
C PRO A 34 21.59 19.73 20.83
N ILE A 35 21.34 20.12 22.09
CA ILE A 35 20.02 20.65 22.50
C ILE A 35 19.65 21.93 21.70
N GLU A 36 20.64 22.71 21.31
CA GLU A 36 20.45 23.93 20.53
C GLU A 36 19.86 23.61 19.13
N ILE A 37 20.27 22.49 18.54
CA ILE A 37 19.74 22.04 17.26
C ILE A 37 18.34 21.48 17.42
N VAL A 38 18.15 20.64 18.44
CA VAL A 38 16.83 20.03 18.71
C VAL A 38 15.80 21.10 19.01
N GLY A 39 16.19 22.15 19.74
CA GLY A 39 15.29 23.26 20.08
C GLY A 39 14.82 24.09 18.90
N ARG A 40 15.52 24.03 17.76
CA ARG A 40 15.13 24.76 16.55
C ARG A 40 14.09 24.06 15.72
N VAL A 41 13.89 22.76 15.96
CA VAL A 41 12.90 21.97 15.25
C VAL A 41 11.54 22.22 15.87
N GLN A 42 10.59 22.70 15.07
CA GLN A 42 9.25 23.00 15.57
C GLN A 42 8.42 21.74 15.69
N ASP A 43 8.38 20.95 14.63
CA ASP A 43 7.58 19.73 14.60
C ASP A 43 8.38 18.58 14.03
N PHE A 44 8.10 17.39 14.55
CA PHE A 44 8.65 16.13 14.04
C PHE A 44 7.56 15.36 13.33
N LEU A 45 7.85 14.94 12.10
CA LEU A 45 6.94 14.09 11.35
C LEU A 45 7.36 12.63 11.55
N LEU A 46 6.50 11.86 12.19
CA LEU A 46 6.72 10.44 12.33
C LEU A 46 6.10 9.72 11.15
N TYR A 47 6.97 9.16 10.32
CA TYR A 47 6.53 8.23 9.29
C TYR A 47 6.43 6.87 9.95
N GLY A 48 5.30 6.61 10.60
CA GLY A 48 5.07 5.33 11.25
C GLY A 48 4.91 4.19 10.27
N THR A 49 4.78 2.98 10.80
CA THR A 49 4.48 1.81 9.99
C THR A 49 3.13 2.01 9.32
N LEU A 50 3.07 1.68 8.02
CA LEU A 50 1.83 1.73 7.28
C LEU A 50 0.82 0.74 7.89
N THR A 51 -0.44 1.13 7.97
CA THR A 51 -1.49 0.21 8.39
C THR A 51 -1.71 -0.85 7.32
N GLN A 52 -2.30 -1.97 7.72
CA GLN A 52 -2.62 -3.05 6.77
C GLN A 52 -3.49 -2.55 5.62
N LYS A 53 -4.44 -1.69 5.92
CA LYS A 53 -5.30 -1.08 4.90
C LYS A 53 -4.49 -0.26 3.90
N HIS A 54 -3.60 0.59 4.37
CA HIS A 54 -2.77 1.42 3.50
C HIS A 54 -1.82 0.57 2.66
N ARG A 55 -1.28 -0.48 3.23
CA ARG A 55 -0.44 -1.42 2.49
C ARG A 55 -1.21 -2.09 1.36
N ALA A 56 -2.43 -2.50 1.64
CA ALA A 56 -3.30 -3.11 0.63
C ALA A 56 -3.58 -2.14 -0.51
N GLU A 57 -3.88 -0.89 -0.19
CA GLU A 57 -4.14 0.15 -1.18
C GLU A 57 -2.90 0.40 -2.06
N ILE A 58 -1.74 0.52 -1.45
CA ILE A 58 -0.48 0.71 -2.18
C ILE A 58 -0.20 -0.49 -3.08
N LEU A 59 -0.41 -1.70 -2.58
CA LEU A 59 -0.19 -2.91 -3.34
C LEU A 59 -1.11 -2.98 -4.56
N VAL A 60 -2.39 -2.68 -4.39
CA VAL A 60 -3.35 -2.66 -5.50
C VAL A 60 -2.93 -1.65 -6.57
N LEU A 61 -2.57 -0.43 -6.15
CA LEU A 61 -2.11 0.60 -7.09
C LEU A 61 -0.84 0.17 -7.80
N SER A 62 0.08 -0.47 -7.09
CA SER A 62 1.33 -0.95 -7.67
C SER A 62 1.09 -2.05 -8.71
N ILE A 63 0.14 -2.95 -8.44
CA ILE A 63 -0.25 -3.98 -9.40
C ILE A 63 -0.87 -3.35 -10.64
N GLN A 64 -1.75 -2.38 -10.45
CA GLN A 64 -2.38 -1.67 -11.56
C GLN A 64 -1.35 -0.97 -12.44
N GLU A 65 -0.38 -0.29 -11.83
CA GLU A 65 0.70 0.39 -12.55
C GLU A 65 1.59 -0.60 -13.30
N TYR A 66 1.93 -1.71 -12.66
CA TYR A 66 2.77 -2.73 -13.27
C TYR A 66 2.12 -3.32 -14.52
N LEU A 67 0.83 -3.64 -14.42
CA LEU A 67 0.10 -4.21 -15.55
C LEU A 67 -0.22 -3.17 -16.63
N ALA A 68 -0.33 -1.91 -16.27
CA ALA A 68 -0.51 -0.82 -17.23
C ALA A 68 0.66 -0.69 -18.20
N GLU A 69 1.86 -1.09 -17.79
CA GLU A 69 3.03 -1.11 -18.67
C GLU A 69 2.83 -2.08 -19.84
N PHE A 70 1.98 -3.08 -19.67
CA PHE A 70 1.62 -4.06 -20.70
C PHE A 70 0.29 -3.71 -21.37
N GLU A 71 -0.23 -2.52 -21.13
CA GLU A 71 -1.52 -2.04 -21.64
C GLU A 71 -2.69 -2.90 -21.16
N LEU A 72 -2.56 -3.50 -19.97
CA LEU A 72 -3.61 -4.27 -19.35
C LEU A 72 -4.27 -3.43 -18.24
N ASN A 73 -5.58 -3.38 -18.27
CA ASN A 73 -6.38 -2.58 -17.34
C ASN A 73 -7.07 -3.51 -16.34
N VAL A 74 -6.59 -3.49 -15.11
CA VAL A 74 -7.11 -4.38 -14.06
C VAL A 74 -8.48 -3.91 -13.61
N GLN A 75 -9.51 -4.72 -13.87
CA GLN A 75 -10.88 -4.45 -13.45
C GLN A 75 -11.19 -5.04 -12.08
N HIS A 76 -10.56 -6.13 -11.75
CA HIS A 76 -10.80 -6.81 -10.48
C HIS A 76 -9.58 -7.62 -10.07
N ILE A 77 -9.26 -7.54 -8.80
CA ILE A 77 -8.22 -8.37 -8.16
C ILE A 77 -8.90 -9.07 -6.99
N ASP A 78 -8.70 -10.37 -6.88
CA ASP A 78 -9.25 -11.13 -5.76
C ASP A 78 -8.64 -10.61 -4.45
N PRO A 79 -9.45 -10.23 -3.45
CA PRO A 79 -8.92 -9.73 -2.17
C PRO A 79 -7.99 -10.69 -1.46
N ASP A 80 -8.22 -11.99 -1.60
CA ASP A 80 -7.36 -12.98 -0.97
C ASP A 80 -5.96 -13.00 -1.56
N LEU A 81 -5.82 -12.66 -2.84
CA LEU A 81 -4.52 -12.49 -3.45
C LEU A 81 -3.75 -11.35 -2.77
N ILE A 82 -4.42 -10.23 -2.50
CA ILE A 82 -3.81 -9.10 -1.83
C ILE A 82 -3.37 -9.48 -0.41
N ILE A 83 -4.22 -10.19 0.32
CA ILE A 83 -3.90 -10.65 1.67
C ILE A 83 -2.69 -11.58 1.63
N ASN A 84 -2.65 -12.50 0.69
CA ASN A 84 -1.53 -13.43 0.53
C ASN A 84 -0.22 -12.70 0.21
N PHE A 85 -0.26 -11.69 -0.64
CA PHE A 85 0.90 -10.85 -0.91
C PHE A 85 1.40 -10.16 0.35
N LEU A 86 0.50 -9.56 1.13
CA LEU A 86 0.88 -8.84 2.34
C LEU A 86 1.48 -9.74 3.41
N ASN A 87 1.07 -11.00 3.43
CA ASN A 87 1.57 -11.98 4.39
C ASN A 87 2.82 -12.70 3.90
N SER A 88 3.24 -12.48 2.66
CA SER A 88 4.41 -13.12 2.12
C SER A 88 5.70 -12.40 2.51
N LYS A 89 6.82 -12.99 2.14
CA LYS A 89 8.16 -12.58 2.59
C LYS A 89 8.48 -11.11 2.32
N GLY A 90 8.85 -10.39 3.36
CA GLY A 90 9.39 -9.05 3.24
C GLY A 90 8.37 -7.94 3.02
N LEU A 91 7.11 -8.26 2.77
CA LEU A 91 6.08 -7.24 2.54
C LEU A 91 5.50 -6.70 3.83
N SER A 92 5.87 -7.28 4.98
CA SER A 92 5.54 -6.74 6.29
C SER A 92 6.46 -5.59 6.69
N SER A 93 7.46 -5.29 5.90
CA SER A 93 8.39 -4.20 6.18
C SER A 93 7.70 -2.84 6.08
N PRO A 94 8.05 -1.88 6.96
CA PRO A 94 7.48 -0.54 6.88
C PRO A 94 7.93 0.27 5.67
N PHE A 95 8.93 -0.19 4.94
CA PHE A 95 9.50 0.52 3.79
C PHE A 95 9.04 -0.11 2.47
N GLY A 96 7.76 -0.03 2.16
CA GLY A 96 7.13 -0.94 1.23
C GLY A 96 7.22 -0.68 -0.28
N GLY A 97 7.40 0.55 -0.75
CA GLY A 97 7.17 0.86 -2.16
C GLY A 97 7.97 0.04 -3.18
N ARG A 98 9.28 0.00 -3.02
CA ARG A 98 10.16 -0.73 -3.94
C ARG A 98 10.03 -2.24 -3.80
N GLN A 99 9.80 -2.70 -2.58
CA GLN A 99 9.64 -4.12 -2.29
C GLN A 99 8.38 -4.67 -2.92
N TYR A 100 7.30 -3.89 -2.94
CA TYR A 100 6.06 -4.30 -3.59
C TYR A 100 6.27 -4.50 -5.09
N ARG A 101 6.95 -3.58 -5.75
CA ARG A 101 7.19 -3.71 -7.18
C ARG A 101 8.01 -4.96 -7.51
N ALA A 102 9.04 -5.24 -6.72
CA ALA A 102 9.87 -6.43 -6.91
C ALA A 102 9.06 -7.71 -6.69
N ALA A 103 8.25 -7.74 -5.63
CA ALA A 103 7.42 -8.90 -5.32
C ALA A 103 6.34 -9.11 -6.39
N ILE A 104 5.74 -8.04 -6.87
CA ILE A 104 4.76 -8.10 -7.95
C ILE A 104 5.39 -8.68 -9.22
N GLY A 105 6.56 -8.18 -9.60
CA GLY A 105 7.27 -8.69 -10.76
C GLY A 105 7.59 -10.17 -10.64
N GLU A 106 8.09 -10.59 -9.48
CA GLU A 106 8.42 -11.98 -9.24
C GLU A 106 7.19 -12.89 -9.33
N SER A 107 6.06 -12.45 -8.78
CA SER A 107 4.84 -13.26 -8.73
C SER A 107 4.00 -13.19 -9.98
N LEU A 108 3.87 -12.03 -10.59
CA LEU A 108 2.96 -11.82 -11.70
C LEU A 108 3.61 -11.92 -13.08
N GLN A 109 4.93 -11.74 -13.19
CA GLN A 109 5.59 -11.83 -14.48
C GLN A 109 5.36 -13.20 -15.16
N PRO A 110 5.48 -14.34 -14.43
CA PRO A 110 5.15 -15.63 -15.05
C PRO A 110 3.70 -15.71 -15.51
N GLU A 111 2.78 -15.14 -14.74
CA GLU A 111 1.35 -15.13 -15.09
C GLU A 111 1.08 -14.26 -16.31
N ILE A 112 1.77 -13.13 -16.42
CA ILE A 112 1.68 -12.25 -17.59
C ILE A 112 2.20 -12.97 -18.82
N ASN A 113 3.34 -13.63 -18.69
CA ASN A 113 3.93 -14.40 -19.78
C ASN A 113 2.98 -15.51 -20.27
N ASN A 114 2.39 -16.21 -19.32
CA ASN A 114 1.42 -17.26 -19.61
C ASN A 114 0.17 -16.70 -20.30
N PHE A 115 -0.33 -15.57 -19.81
CA PHE A 115 -1.48 -14.90 -20.40
C PHE A 115 -1.21 -14.51 -21.85
N PHE A 116 -0.07 -13.89 -22.12
CA PHE A 116 0.28 -13.46 -23.48
C PHE A 116 0.64 -14.62 -24.41
N SER A 117 1.04 -15.77 -23.86
CA SER A 117 1.25 -16.95 -24.69
C SER A 117 -0.07 -17.43 -25.30
N GLN A 118 -1.17 -17.19 -24.61
CA GLN A 118 -2.51 -17.56 -25.08
C GLN A 118 -3.23 -16.41 -25.76
N ASN A 119 -2.88 -15.17 -25.45
CA ASN A 119 -3.54 -13.98 -25.94
C ASN A 119 -2.52 -12.92 -26.36
N PRO A 120 -1.69 -13.18 -27.36
CA PRO A 120 -0.51 -12.34 -27.66
C PRO A 120 -0.82 -10.90 -28.05
N SER A 121 -2.00 -10.67 -28.62
CA SER A 121 -2.38 -9.34 -29.10
C SER A 121 -3.39 -8.64 -28.18
N TYR A 122 -3.78 -9.29 -27.10
CA TYR A 122 -4.82 -8.71 -26.25
C TYR A 122 -4.29 -7.50 -25.48
N ARG A 123 -5.09 -6.44 -25.47
CA ARG A 123 -4.88 -5.25 -24.64
C ARG A 123 -6.25 -4.86 -24.09
N GLY A 124 -6.31 -4.38 -22.86
CA GLY A 124 -7.55 -3.92 -22.26
C GLY A 124 -7.87 -4.55 -20.92
N PRO A 125 -9.17 -4.67 -20.59
CA PRO A 125 -9.58 -5.10 -19.25
C PRO A 125 -9.22 -6.55 -18.94
N ILE A 126 -8.75 -6.78 -17.71
CA ILE A 126 -8.42 -8.12 -17.21
C ILE A 126 -8.91 -8.30 -15.76
N PHE A 127 -8.97 -9.55 -15.35
CA PHE A 127 -9.34 -9.96 -14.00
C PHE A 127 -8.25 -10.87 -13.45
N ILE A 128 -7.92 -10.71 -12.17
CA ILE A 128 -6.89 -11.51 -11.52
C ILE A 128 -7.53 -12.29 -10.38
N ASP A 129 -7.36 -13.60 -10.38
CA ASP A 129 -7.93 -14.46 -9.33
C ASP A 129 -6.96 -14.65 -8.14
N VAL A 130 -7.37 -15.45 -7.17
CA VAL A 130 -6.61 -15.66 -5.95
C VAL A 130 -5.22 -16.29 -6.19
N SER A 131 -5.08 -17.04 -7.27
CA SER A 131 -3.79 -17.65 -7.62
C SER A 131 -2.89 -16.73 -8.45
N GLY A 132 -3.40 -15.55 -8.82
CA GLY A 132 -2.67 -14.62 -9.68
C GLY A 132 -2.92 -14.85 -11.16
N THR A 133 -3.77 -15.80 -11.52
CA THR A 133 -4.08 -16.09 -12.91
C THR A 133 -4.86 -14.94 -13.54
N ILE A 134 -4.42 -14.53 -14.72
CA ILE A 134 -5.02 -13.40 -15.46
C ILE A 134 -6.02 -13.95 -16.45
N SER A 135 -7.22 -13.35 -16.48
CA SER A 135 -8.27 -13.75 -17.41
C SER A 135 -8.96 -12.53 -18.00
N ILE A 136 -9.59 -12.73 -19.17
CA ILE A 136 -10.31 -11.68 -19.88
C ILE A 136 -11.74 -11.55 -19.36
N SER A 137 -12.32 -12.65 -18.90
CA SER A 137 -13.70 -12.67 -18.42
C SER A 137 -13.76 -12.65 -16.91
N GLN A 138 -14.80 -12.01 -16.37
CA GLN A 138 -15.02 -11.97 -14.93
C GLN A 138 -15.19 -13.38 -14.38
N PRO A 139 -14.55 -13.71 -13.23
CA PRO A 139 -14.71 -15.02 -12.61
C PRO A 139 -16.17 -15.31 -12.27
N LEU A 140 -16.56 -16.57 -12.41
CA LEU A 140 -17.91 -17.01 -12.10
C LEU A 140 -18.21 -16.86 -10.61
N GLY A 141 -19.41 -16.43 -10.30
CA GLY A 141 -19.87 -16.26 -8.92
C GLY A 141 -19.84 -14.84 -8.39
N GLN A 142 -19.18 -13.92 -9.08
CA GLN A 142 -19.12 -12.53 -8.66
C GLN A 142 -20.15 -11.64 -9.33
N SER A 143 -20.64 -12.04 -10.49
CA SER A 143 -21.62 -11.27 -11.25
C SER A 143 -23.00 -11.27 -10.64
N GLU A 144 -23.29 -12.22 -9.75
CA GLU A 144 -24.61 -12.38 -9.15
C GLU A 144 -24.89 -11.41 -8.02
N GLU A 145 -23.87 -10.78 -7.48
CA GLU A 145 -24.03 -9.84 -6.36
C GLU A 145 -24.46 -8.46 -6.82
N GLU A 146 -24.47 -8.23 -8.08
CA GLU A 146 -24.91 -6.98 -8.67
C GLU A 146 -26.43 -7.02 -8.94
#